data_f42c1bd604aa4bc9d0b230861f740a06
#
_entry.id   f42c1bd604aa4bc9d0b230861f740a06
#
_cell.length_a   1.000
_cell.length_b   1.000
_cell.length_c   1.000
_cell.angle_alpha   90.00
_cell.angle_beta   90.00
_cell.angle_gamma   90.00
#
_symmetry.space_group_name_H-M   'P 1'
#
loop_
_entity.id
_entity.type
_entity.pdbx_description
1 polymer ?
#
loop_
_entity_poly.entity_id
_entity_poly.type
_entity_poly.pdbx_seq_one_letter_code
_entity_poly.pdbx_strand_id
1 'polypeptide(L)'
;MLSIMDMAGTYYLGLFCGYFSIKDVIRWVDDVIDKSESPISNDLIELSLSERQSTADVGSKLLRILQNEYTDRPMNIILGLCYKKLVLAPENDDVMLYLYRLSKQSSLPSDYINNSIISLSDEFYLATEGIYGDRKVVVSDMIGFLEPFEVYANGFLEEEAGSK
;
A
#
# COMPACT_ATOMS: atom_id res chain seq x y z
N MET A 1 6.79 -7.08 -15.12
CA MET A 1 5.34 -6.79 -15.31
C MET A 1 4.58 -7.29 -14.09
N LEU A 2 3.78 -6.45 -13.50
CA LEU A 2 2.90 -6.82 -12.39
C LEU A 2 1.60 -7.40 -12.94
N SER A 3 1.07 -8.43 -12.28
CA SER A 3 -0.24 -8.97 -12.63
C SER A 3 -1.35 -7.99 -12.20
N ILE A 4 -2.54 -8.14 -12.80
CA ILE A 4 -3.71 -7.36 -12.37
C ILE A 4 -4.06 -7.63 -10.89
N MET A 5 -3.78 -8.83 -10.40
CA MET A 5 -3.97 -9.20 -8.99
C MET A 5 -2.94 -8.52 -8.09
N ASP A 6 -1.66 -8.43 -8.49
CA ASP A 6 -0.65 -7.67 -7.75
C ASP A 6 -1.03 -6.19 -7.63
N MET A 7 -1.51 -5.61 -8.74
CA MET A 7 -1.97 -4.22 -8.77
C MET A 7 -3.21 -4.01 -7.90
N ALA A 8 -4.25 -4.86 -8.05
CA ALA A 8 -5.45 -4.78 -7.23
C ALA A 8 -5.15 -4.93 -5.73
N GLY A 9 -4.26 -5.87 -5.37
CA GLY A 9 -3.82 -6.06 -3.99
C GLY A 9 -3.06 -4.85 -3.44
N THR A 10 -2.20 -4.25 -4.25
CA THR A 10 -1.46 -3.03 -3.88
C THR A 10 -2.42 -1.85 -3.64
N TYR A 11 -3.38 -1.64 -4.55
CA TYR A 11 -4.40 -0.60 -4.36
C TYR A 11 -5.32 -0.88 -3.17
N TYR A 12 -5.69 -2.15 -2.94
CA TYR A 12 -6.47 -2.53 -1.76
C TYR A 12 -5.74 -2.17 -0.46
N LEU A 13 -4.49 -2.58 -0.31
CA LEU A 13 -3.69 -2.28 0.88
C LEU A 13 -3.43 -0.79 1.03
N GLY A 14 -3.10 -0.11 -0.07
CA GLY A 14 -2.86 1.33 -0.08
C GLY A 14 -4.11 2.14 0.28
N LEU A 15 -5.29 1.73 -0.21
CA LEU A 15 -6.56 2.32 0.15
C LEU A 15 -6.89 2.08 1.63
N PHE A 16 -6.66 0.86 2.11
CA PHE A 16 -6.90 0.49 3.51
C PHE A 16 -6.03 1.31 4.47
N CYS A 17 -4.74 1.46 4.20
CA CYS A 17 -3.84 2.21 5.06
C CYS A 17 -3.90 3.74 4.86
N GLY A 18 -4.49 4.21 3.78
CA GLY A 18 -4.61 5.63 3.44
C GLY A 18 -3.46 6.17 2.56
N TYR A 19 -2.62 5.29 2.02
CA TYR A 19 -1.59 5.67 1.06
C TYR A 19 -2.18 6.10 -0.30
N PHE A 20 -3.17 5.35 -0.79
CA PHE A 20 -3.93 5.65 -2.00
C PHE A 20 -5.34 6.15 -1.67
N SER A 21 -5.87 7.00 -2.52
CA SER A 21 -7.26 7.45 -2.52
C SER A 21 -8.12 6.63 -3.48
N ILE A 22 -9.45 6.74 -3.35
CA ILE A 22 -10.39 6.15 -4.33
C ILE A 22 -10.08 6.64 -5.75
N LYS A 23 -9.69 7.92 -5.92
CA LYS A 23 -9.34 8.47 -7.23
C LYS A 23 -8.12 7.78 -7.86
N ASP A 24 -7.15 7.38 -7.04
CA ASP A 24 -5.99 6.64 -7.54
C ASP A 24 -6.40 5.26 -8.05
N VAL A 25 -7.28 4.57 -7.32
CA VAL A 25 -7.86 3.28 -7.73
C VAL A 25 -8.62 3.42 -9.05
N ILE A 26 -9.50 4.43 -9.16
CA ILE A 26 -10.30 4.65 -10.39
C ILE A 26 -9.39 4.94 -11.57
N ARG A 27 -8.39 5.81 -11.41
CA ARG A 27 -7.42 6.11 -12.47
C ARG A 27 -6.71 4.85 -12.97
N TRP A 28 -6.23 4.02 -12.04
CA TRP A 28 -5.59 2.76 -12.41
C TRP A 28 -6.54 1.84 -13.20
N VAL A 29 -7.77 1.64 -12.72
CA VAL A 29 -8.68 0.72 -13.40
C VAL A 29 -9.14 1.25 -14.74
N ASP A 30 -9.32 2.55 -14.91
CA ASP A 30 -9.63 3.18 -16.19
C ASP A 30 -8.48 2.97 -17.18
N ASP A 31 -7.23 3.13 -16.76
CA ASP A 31 -6.05 2.85 -17.57
C ASP A 31 -5.98 1.37 -17.99
N VAL A 32 -6.36 0.44 -17.12
CA VAL A 32 -6.43 -1.00 -17.44
C VAL A 32 -7.51 -1.26 -18.49
N ILE A 33 -8.67 -0.64 -18.35
CA ILE A 33 -9.79 -0.78 -19.30
C ILE A 33 -9.39 -0.24 -20.67
N ASP A 34 -8.81 0.96 -20.72
CA ASP A 34 -8.44 1.63 -21.97
C ASP A 34 -7.37 0.85 -22.78
N LYS A 35 -6.48 0.13 -22.09
CA LYS A 35 -5.40 -0.65 -22.72
C LYS A 35 -5.78 -2.10 -23.02
N SER A 36 -6.93 -2.54 -22.56
CA SER A 36 -7.33 -3.93 -22.72
C SER A 36 -7.76 -4.22 -24.15
N GLU A 37 -7.06 -5.15 -24.81
CA GLU A 37 -7.47 -5.71 -26.11
C GLU A 37 -8.44 -6.90 -25.96
N SER A 38 -8.68 -7.34 -24.74
CA SER A 38 -9.51 -8.50 -24.39
C SER A 38 -10.83 -8.07 -23.75
N PRO A 39 -11.85 -8.93 -23.69
CA PRO A 39 -13.07 -8.64 -22.93
C PRO A 39 -12.75 -8.30 -21.47
N ILE A 40 -13.26 -7.17 -21.02
CA ILE A 40 -13.04 -6.65 -19.67
C ILE A 40 -13.98 -7.35 -18.70
N SER A 41 -13.47 -7.73 -17.52
CA SER A 41 -14.30 -8.34 -16.49
C SER A 41 -15.32 -7.34 -15.92
N ASN A 42 -16.48 -7.84 -15.54
CA ASN A 42 -17.51 -7.01 -14.89
C ASN A 42 -17.00 -6.35 -13.61
N ASP A 43 -16.14 -7.02 -12.86
CA ASP A 43 -15.57 -6.48 -11.61
C ASP A 43 -14.73 -5.20 -11.85
N LEU A 44 -13.96 -5.15 -12.94
CA LEU A 44 -13.22 -3.95 -13.33
C LEU A 44 -14.15 -2.81 -13.77
N ILE A 45 -15.20 -3.13 -14.53
CA ILE A 45 -16.19 -2.14 -14.95
C ILE A 45 -16.92 -1.57 -13.73
N GLU A 46 -17.37 -2.44 -12.81
CA GLU A 46 -18.03 -2.00 -11.57
C GLU A 46 -17.09 -1.15 -10.70
N LEU A 47 -15.81 -1.46 -10.68
CA LEU A 47 -14.81 -0.70 -9.93
C LEU A 47 -14.63 0.69 -10.52
N SER A 48 -14.51 0.83 -11.85
CA SER A 48 -14.35 2.14 -12.52
C SER A 48 -15.53 3.08 -12.26
N LEU A 49 -16.72 2.54 -12.03
CA LEU A 49 -17.93 3.32 -11.73
C LEU A 49 -18.07 3.67 -10.22
N SER A 50 -17.07 3.40 -9.41
CA SER A 50 -17.16 3.46 -7.93
C SER A 50 -16.65 4.77 -7.31
N GLU A 51 -16.39 5.82 -8.07
CA GLU A 51 -15.77 7.07 -7.60
C GLU A 51 -16.48 7.70 -6.39
N ARG A 52 -17.81 7.55 -6.32
CA ARG A 52 -18.66 8.12 -5.26
C ARG A 52 -19.02 7.13 -4.14
N GLN A 53 -18.42 5.94 -4.16
CA GLN A 53 -18.67 4.91 -3.15
C GLN A 53 -17.76 5.09 -1.94
N SER A 54 -18.09 4.35 -0.86
CA SER A 54 -17.23 4.33 0.33
C SER A 54 -15.92 3.57 0.09
N THR A 55 -14.90 3.87 0.90
CA THR A 55 -13.64 3.11 0.90
C THR A 55 -13.87 1.61 1.13
N ALA A 56 -14.83 1.24 1.98
CA ALA A 56 -15.17 -0.16 2.24
C ALA A 56 -15.77 -0.85 1.00
N ASP A 57 -16.65 -0.16 0.26
CA ASP A 57 -17.26 -0.70 -0.96
C ASP A 57 -16.22 -0.90 -2.06
N VAL A 58 -15.36 0.10 -2.28
CA VAL A 58 -14.25 0.01 -3.24
C VAL A 58 -13.28 -1.10 -2.85
N GLY A 59 -12.91 -1.20 -1.57
CA GLY A 59 -12.07 -2.27 -1.04
C GLY A 59 -12.66 -3.65 -1.29
N SER A 60 -13.97 -3.84 -1.08
CA SER A 60 -14.66 -5.10 -1.32
C SER A 60 -14.61 -5.51 -2.81
N LYS A 61 -14.69 -4.54 -3.73
CA LYS A 61 -14.56 -4.81 -5.17
C LYS A 61 -13.13 -5.21 -5.56
N LEU A 62 -12.12 -4.55 -4.99
CA LEU A 62 -10.72 -4.93 -5.18
C LEU A 62 -10.46 -6.36 -4.69
N LEU A 63 -11.02 -6.76 -3.53
CA LEU A 63 -10.93 -8.13 -3.02
C LEU A 63 -11.57 -9.16 -3.96
N ARG A 64 -12.65 -8.84 -4.65
CA ARG A 64 -13.24 -9.73 -5.66
C ARG A 64 -12.30 -9.98 -6.84
N ILE A 65 -11.57 -8.95 -7.28
CA ILE A 65 -10.57 -9.08 -8.34
C ILE A 65 -9.43 -10.02 -7.91
N LEU A 66 -9.05 -9.97 -6.62
CA LEU A 66 -8.02 -10.86 -6.05
C LEU A 66 -8.43 -12.33 -5.99
N GLN A 67 -9.73 -12.67 -6.04
CA GLN A 67 -10.24 -14.05 -6.00
C GLN A 67 -9.71 -14.89 -4.83
N ASN A 68 -9.38 -14.24 -3.71
CA ASN A 68 -8.71 -14.83 -2.52
C ASN A 68 -7.29 -15.37 -2.79
N GLU A 69 -6.66 -15.01 -3.89
CA GLU A 69 -5.25 -15.27 -4.12
C GLU A 69 -4.41 -14.16 -3.53
N TYR A 70 -3.77 -14.42 -2.40
CA TYR A 70 -2.91 -13.46 -1.71
C TYR A 70 -1.46 -13.85 -1.91
N THR A 71 -0.67 -12.90 -2.39
CA THR A 71 0.78 -12.99 -2.44
C THR A 71 1.40 -11.93 -1.54
N ASP A 72 2.68 -12.09 -1.20
CA ASP A 72 3.42 -11.08 -0.41
C ASP A 72 3.75 -9.81 -1.22
N ARG A 73 3.62 -9.88 -2.54
CA ARG A 73 4.07 -8.83 -3.44
C ARG A 73 3.37 -7.49 -3.22
N PRO A 74 2.03 -7.40 -3.09
CA PRO A 74 1.35 -6.16 -2.79
C PRO A 74 1.82 -5.48 -1.50
N MET A 75 2.05 -6.26 -0.43
CA MET A 75 2.58 -5.73 0.81
C MET A 75 3.99 -5.19 0.63
N ASN A 76 4.86 -5.94 -0.03
CA ASN A 76 6.24 -5.52 -0.31
C ASN A 76 6.27 -4.22 -1.13
N ILE A 77 5.34 -4.05 -2.08
CA ILE A 77 5.19 -2.81 -2.85
C ILE A 77 4.81 -1.65 -1.92
N ILE A 78 3.80 -1.80 -1.08
CA ILE A 78 3.37 -0.74 -0.16
C ILE A 78 4.48 -0.36 0.81
N LEU A 79 5.21 -1.33 1.36
CA LEU A 79 6.37 -1.06 2.23
C LEU A 79 7.46 -0.29 1.49
N GLY A 80 7.75 -0.64 0.26
CA GLY A 80 8.70 0.10 -0.59
C GLY A 80 8.24 1.52 -0.93
N LEU A 81 6.96 1.73 -1.17
CA LEU A 81 6.37 3.06 -1.36
C LEU A 81 6.46 3.90 -0.08
N CYS A 82 6.22 3.29 1.08
CA CYS A 82 6.44 3.92 2.39
C CYS A 82 7.91 4.32 2.59
N TYR A 83 8.87 3.45 2.21
CA TYR A 83 10.29 3.77 2.23
C TYR A 83 10.59 5.05 1.45
N LYS A 84 10.18 5.11 0.18
CA LYS A 84 10.43 6.28 -0.68
C LYS A 84 9.84 7.56 -0.09
N LYS A 85 8.63 7.48 0.44
CA LYS A 85 7.98 8.63 1.06
C LYS A 85 8.69 9.08 2.33
N LEU A 86 9.14 8.15 3.17
CA LEU A 86 9.84 8.44 4.41
C LEU A 86 11.24 9.02 4.18
N VAL A 87 11.97 8.52 3.17
CA VAL A 87 13.28 9.08 2.80
C VAL A 87 13.17 10.51 2.28
N LEU A 88 12.11 10.81 1.51
CA LEU A 88 11.87 12.16 0.97
C LEU A 88 11.42 13.16 2.04
N ALA A 89 10.67 12.72 3.04
CA ALA A 89 10.10 13.57 4.07
C ALA A 89 10.11 12.86 5.44
N PRO A 90 11.30 12.72 6.08
CA PRO A 90 11.44 11.97 7.34
C PRO A 90 10.72 12.63 8.52
N GLU A 91 10.37 13.90 8.42
CA GLU A 91 9.58 14.64 9.41
C GLU A 91 8.07 14.41 9.28
N ASN A 92 7.60 13.79 8.20
CA ASN A 92 6.18 13.53 7.96
C ASN A 92 5.73 12.26 8.67
N ASP A 93 4.73 12.37 9.54
CA ASP A 93 4.20 11.26 10.34
C ASP A 93 3.23 10.35 9.57
N ASP A 94 2.85 10.69 8.34
CA ASP A 94 1.88 9.93 7.52
C ASP A 94 2.31 8.47 7.35
N VAL A 95 3.60 8.21 7.10
CA VAL A 95 4.11 6.87 6.91
C VAL A 95 3.90 6.00 8.14
N MET A 96 4.11 6.55 9.34
CA MET A 96 3.87 5.82 10.59
C MET A 96 2.40 5.45 10.75
N LEU A 97 1.49 6.33 10.35
CA LEU A 97 0.06 6.05 10.35
C LEU A 97 -0.31 4.95 9.33
N TYR A 98 0.29 4.98 8.13
CA TYR A 98 0.07 3.93 7.13
C TYR A 98 0.52 2.57 7.64
N LEU A 99 1.73 2.49 8.20
CA LEU A 99 2.30 1.26 8.74
C LEU A 99 1.47 0.73 9.93
N TYR A 100 1.05 1.61 10.83
CA TYR A 100 0.17 1.23 11.93
C TYR A 100 -1.15 0.62 11.44
N ARG A 101 -1.78 1.24 10.43
CA ARG A 101 -3.01 0.70 9.83
C ARG A 101 -2.77 -0.63 9.14
N LEU A 102 -1.67 -0.76 8.40
CA LEU A 102 -1.28 -2.03 7.78
C LEU A 102 -1.12 -3.16 8.81
N SER A 103 -0.56 -2.88 9.98
CA SER A 103 -0.40 -3.86 11.05
C SER A 103 -1.72 -4.40 11.61
N LYS A 104 -2.83 -3.69 11.38
CA LYS A 104 -4.19 -4.12 11.77
C LYS A 104 -4.86 -5.00 10.72
N GLN A 105 -4.26 -5.17 9.55
CA GLN A 105 -4.79 -6.01 8.48
C GLN A 105 -4.48 -7.48 8.75
N SER A 106 -5.51 -8.24 9.13
CA SER A 106 -5.40 -9.65 9.49
C SER A 106 -5.19 -10.61 8.30
N SER A 107 -5.36 -10.11 7.07
CA SER A 107 -5.24 -10.90 5.85
C SER A 107 -3.81 -10.98 5.31
N LEU A 108 -2.82 -10.44 6.02
CA LEU A 108 -1.46 -10.34 5.51
C LEU A 108 -0.56 -11.47 6.02
N PRO A 109 0.21 -12.09 5.14
CA PRO A 109 0.81 -13.39 5.39
C PRO A 109 2.15 -13.37 6.14
N SER A 110 2.54 -12.30 6.85
CA SER A 110 3.85 -12.30 7.52
C SER A 110 3.79 -11.77 8.95
N ASP A 111 3.77 -12.68 9.91
CA ASP A 111 3.84 -12.35 11.34
C ASP A 111 5.12 -11.56 11.68
N TYR A 112 6.24 -11.86 11.01
CA TYR A 112 7.50 -11.15 11.22
C TYR A 112 7.41 -9.66 10.81
N ILE A 113 6.87 -9.39 9.63
CA ILE A 113 6.68 -8.01 9.13
C ILE A 113 5.72 -7.27 10.05
N ASN A 114 4.60 -7.88 10.41
CA ASN A 114 3.62 -7.27 11.32
C ASN A 114 4.21 -6.95 12.69
N ASN A 115 4.94 -7.87 13.28
CA ASN A 115 5.58 -7.66 14.59
C ASN A 115 6.63 -6.55 14.55
N SER A 116 7.43 -6.47 13.48
CA SER A 116 8.40 -5.39 13.29
C SER A 116 7.72 -4.03 13.14
N ILE A 117 6.63 -3.94 12.37
CA ILE A 117 5.85 -2.72 12.18
C ILE A 117 5.22 -2.27 13.51
N ILE A 118 4.64 -3.19 14.28
CA ILE A 118 4.03 -2.90 15.58
C ILE A 118 5.09 -2.36 16.54
N SER A 119 6.23 -3.04 16.66
CA SER A 119 7.33 -2.60 17.55
C SER A 119 7.83 -1.20 17.20
N LEU A 120 8.10 -0.93 15.92
CA LEU A 120 8.56 0.37 15.47
C LEU A 120 7.49 1.47 15.63
N SER A 121 6.21 1.13 15.43
CA SER A 121 5.11 2.06 15.66
C SER A 121 4.96 2.43 17.14
N ASP A 122 5.12 1.48 18.05
CA ASP A 122 5.08 1.71 19.49
C ASP A 122 6.28 2.56 19.93
N GLU A 123 7.48 2.26 19.45
CA GLU A 123 8.69 3.05 19.70
C GLU A 123 8.54 4.49 19.20
N PHE A 124 7.97 4.67 18.01
CA PHE A 124 7.70 5.99 17.44
C PHE A 124 6.73 6.79 18.31
N TYR A 125 5.64 6.16 18.75
CA TYR A 125 4.68 6.80 19.66
C TYR A 125 5.34 7.24 20.96
N LEU A 126 6.10 6.37 21.63
CA LEU A 126 6.79 6.67 22.88
C LEU A 126 7.79 7.81 22.71
N ALA A 127 8.53 7.85 21.61
CA ALA A 127 9.49 8.90 21.31
C ALA A 127 8.82 10.24 21.00
N THR A 128 7.69 10.22 20.26
CA THR A 128 6.92 11.42 19.91
C THR A 128 6.27 12.06 21.14
N GLU A 129 5.75 11.24 22.06
CA GLU A 129 5.18 11.70 23.33
C GLU A 129 6.23 12.09 24.37
N GLY A 130 7.52 11.94 24.06
CA GLY A 130 8.60 12.26 24.97
C GLY A 130 8.71 11.34 26.20
N ILE A 131 8.11 10.14 26.12
CA ILE A 131 8.09 9.15 27.19
C ILE A 131 9.41 8.39 27.23
N TYR A 132 9.86 7.92 26.06
CA TYR A 132 11.07 7.12 25.90
C TYR A 132 11.60 7.17 24.48
N GLY A 133 12.94 7.20 24.33
CA GLY A 133 13.60 7.11 23.03
C GLY A 133 13.74 8.45 22.30
N ASP A 134 14.30 8.39 21.11
CA ASP A 134 14.53 9.53 20.20
C ASP A 134 13.82 9.28 18.87
N ARG A 135 12.95 10.22 18.49
CA ARG A 135 12.17 10.15 17.24
C ARG A 135 13.06 9.97 16.00
N LYS A 136 14.22 10.64 15.94
CA LYS A 136 15.14 10.53 14.80
C LYS A 136 15.74 9.14 14.69
N VAL A 137 16.06 8.52 15.82
CA VAL A 137 16.58 7.15 15.86
C VAL A 137 15.52 6.18 15.36
N VAL A 138 14.28 6.28 15.84
CA VAL A 138 13.18 5.40 15.41
C VAL A 138 12.89 5.57 13.91
N VAL A 139 12.89 6.79 13.39
CA VAL A 139 12.72 7.04 11.94
C VAL A 139 13.88 6.42 11.15
N SER A 140 15.12 6.53 11.62
CA SER A 140 16.28 5.89 11.00
C SER A 140 16.14 4.35 10.98
N ASP A 141 15.71 3.76 12.08
CA ASP A 141 15.47 2.31 12.18
C ASP A 141 14.34 1.86 11.24
N MET A 142 13.29 2.67 11.12
CA MET A 142 12.21 2.42 10.17
C MET A 142 12.69 2.48 8.72
N ILE A 143 13.51 3.45 8.37
CA ILE A 143 14.13 3.55 7.03
C ILE A 143 14.94 2.28 6.75
N GLY A 144 15.79 1.85 7.69
CA GLY A 144 16.57 0.62 7.55
C GLY A 144 15.72 -0.64 7.38
N PHE A 145 14.60 -0.71 8.11
CA PHE A 145 13.64 -1.81 7.97
C PHE A 145 12.95 -1.83 6.60
N LEU A 146 12.59 -0.66 6.07
CA LEU A 146 11.84 -0.53 4.82
C LEU A 146 12.73 -0.59 3.57
N GLU A 147 14.03 -0.29 3.67
CA GLU A 147 14.96 -0.22 2.54
C GLU A 147 14.94 -1.46 1.62
N PRO A 148 14.93 -2.71 2.13
CA PRO A 148 14.90 -3.91 1.28
C PRO A 148 13.68 -3.98 0.35
N PHE A 149 12.62 -3.26 0.64
CA PHE A 149 11.37 -3.26 -0.14
C PHE A 149 11.40 -2.24 -1.29
N GLU A 150 12.40 -1.37 -1.39
CA GLU A 150 12.48 -0.34 -2.42
C GLU A 150 12.38 -0.90 -3.84
N VAL A 151 12.99 -2.05 -4.09
CA VAL A 151 12.96 -2.71 -5.42
C VAL A 151 11.54 -3.01 -5.89
N TYR A 152 10.63 -3.35 -4.99
CA TYR A 152 9.23 -3.62 -5.34
C TYR A 152 8.48 -2.32 -5.69
N ALA A 153 8.75 -1.23 -4.99
CA ALA A 153 8.19 0.08 -5.31
C ALA A 153 8.69 0.59 -6.67
N ASN A 154 9.95 0.38 -6.99
CA ASN A 154 10.50 0.76 -8.30
C ASN A 154 9.75 0.05 -9.43
N GLY A 155 9.56 -1.28 -9.34
CA GLY A 155 8.78 -2.03 -10.33
C GLY A 155 7.34 -1.55 -10.46
N PHE A 156 6.69 -1.20 -9.37
CA PHE A 156 5.33 -0.64 -9.38
C PHE A 156 5.28 0.72 -10.07
N LEU A 157 6.21 1.63 -9.75
CA LEU A 157 6.24 2.97 -10.32
C LEU A 157 6.61 2.97 -11.81
N GLU A 158 7.42 2.01 -12.27
CA GLU A 158 7.71 1.81 -13.70
C GLU A 158 6.47 1.36 -14.46
N GLU A 159 5.68 0.44 -13.89
CA GLU A 159 4.41 -0.02 -14.48
C GLU A 159 3.40 1.14 -14.57
N GLU A 160 3.26 1.93 -13.51
CA GLU A 160 2.42 3.13 -13.48
C GLU A 160 2.86 4.20 -14.50
N ALA A 161 4.18 4.42 -14.65
CA ALA A 161 4.72 5.39 -15.60
C ALA A 161 4.57 4.93 -17.06
N GLY A 162 4.69 3.64 -17.35
CA GLY A 162 4.44 3.03 -18.66
C GLY A 162 2.97 3.07 -19.06
N SER A 163 2.12 3.45 -18.11
CA SER A 163 0.66 3.59 -18.29
C SER A 163 0.22 4.99 -18.77
N LYS A 164 1.17 5.90 -19.05
CA LYS A 164 0.88 7.28 -19.50
C LYS A 164 1.13 7.45 -21.01
#